data_ffd7261f253b883404837614b8fc5e7a
#
_entry.id   ffd7261f253b883404837614b8fc5e7a
#
_cell.length_a   1.000
_cell.length_b   1.000
_cell.length_c   1.000
_cell.angle_alpha   90.00
_cell.angle_beta   90.00
_cell.angle_gamma   90.00
#
_symmetry.space_group_name_H-M   'P 1'
#
loop_
_entity.id
_entity.type
_entity.pdbx_description
1 polymer ?
#
loop_
_entity_poly.entity_id
_entity_poly.type
_entity_poly.pdbx_seq_one_letter_code
_entity_poly.pdbx_strand_id
1 'polypeptide(L)'
;ERQRNGCQMAVAELEGEIIGAVELRDFEHVSMLFVLPEFQCCGIARRLLTRAVTLLKKARPEVKLLTVFAAPGAVEAYRHLGFLPDGAEREESGIRFFPMKMKL
;
A
#
# COMPACT_ATOMS: atom_id res chain seq x y z
N GLU A 1 15.42 -5.76 1.02
CA GLU A 1 15.20 -4.82 1.25
C GLU A 1 15.61 -4.19 2.48
N ARG A 2 15.60 -3.04 2.73
CA ARG A 2 16.01 -2.48 3.81
C ARG A 2 14.94 -2.03 4.65
N GLN A 3 14.99 -2.17 5.94
CA GLN A 3 14.04 -1.66 6.78
C GLN A 3 14.67 -0.63 7.59
N ARG A 4 14.05 0.49 7.86
CA ARG A 4 14.61 1.43 8.68
C ARG A 4 13.56 2.14 9.39
N ASN A 5 13.66 2.35 10.67
CA ASN A 5 12.77 3.19 11.48
C ASN A 5 11.31 3.04 11.17
N GLY A 6 10.84 1.82 11.16
CA GLY A 6 9.45 1.56 10.93
C GLY A 6 9.03 1.47 9.49
N CYS A 7 9.97 1.49 8.57
CA CYS A 7 9.64 1.28 7.16
C CYS A 7 9.76 -0.18 6.82
N GLN A 8 8.88 -0.66 5.97
CA GLN A 8 8.87 -2.03 5.54
C GLN A 8 8.55 -2.07 4.07
N MET A 9 9.26 -2.88 3.30
CA MET A 9 9.08 -2.91 1.86
C MET A 9 9.05 -4.33 1.35
N ALA A 10 8.19 -4.59 0.36
CA ALA A 10 8.17 -5.85 -0.35
C ALA A 10 8.20 -5.53 -1.84
N VAL A 11 8.85 -6.38 -2.62
CA VAL A 11 8.92 -6.16 -4.06
C VAL A 11 8.51 -7.44 -4.77
N ALA A 12 8.01 -7.26 -5.99
CA ALA A 12 7.71 -8.36 -6.89
C ALA A 12 8.73 -8.33 -8.01
N GLU A 13 9.36 -9.45 -8.25
CA GLU A 13 10.39 -9.56 -9.28
C GLU A 13 10.02 -10.60 -10.31
N LEU A 14 10.38 -10.33 -11.55
CA LEU A 14 10.20 -11.28 -12.62
C LEU A 14 11.47 -11.25 -13.46
N GLU A 15 12.17 -12.39 -13.54
CA GLU A 15 13.37 -12.51 -14.35
C GLU A 15 14.39 -11.42 -14.07
N GLY A 16 14.57 -11.12 -12.79
CA GLY A 16 15.58 -10.18 -12.37
C GLY A 16 15.13 -8.73 -12.37
N GLU A 17 13.90 -8.45 -12.79
CA GLU A 17 13.41 -7.08 -12.84
C GLU A 17 12.31 -6.86 -11.82
N ILE A 18 12.32 -5.69 -11.19
CA ILE A 18 11.28 -5.35 -10.24
C ILE A 18 10.07 -4.85 -11.00
N ILE A 19 8.95 -5.54 -10.86
CA ILE A 19 7.74 -5.18 -11.57
C ILE A 19 6.68 -4.56 -10.67
N GLY A 20 6.94 -4.50 -9.37
CA GLY A 20 6.03 -3.85 -8.44
C GLY A 20 6.66 -3.77 -7.07
N ALA A 21 6.13 -2.90 -6.23
CA ALA A 21 6.64 -2.73 -4.88
C ALA A 21 5.60 -2.10 -3.99
N VAL A 22 5.70 -2.37 -2.69
CA VAL A 22 4.87 -1.72 -1.69
C VAL A 22 5.77 -1.31 -0.55
N GLU A 23 5.51 -0.13 0.01
CA GLU A 23 6.24 0.35 1.17
C GLU A 23 5.25 0.78 2.24
N LEU A 24 5.47 0.33 3.46
CA LEU A 24 4.68 0.76 4.61
C LEU A 24 5.57 1.63 5.47
N ARG A 25 5.07 2.82 5.82
CA ARG A 25 5.80 3.75 6.64
C ARG A 25 5.19 3.73 8.02
N ASP A 26 6.02 3.72 9.05
CA ASP A 26 5.58 3.70 10.44
C ASP A 26 4.69 2.50 10.73
N PHE A 27 4.80 1.46 9.93
CA PHE A 27 4.04 0.22 10.09
C PHE A 27 2.52 0.41 10.06
N GLU A 28 2.04 1.58 9.62
CA GLU A 28 0.61 1.82 9.62
C GLU A 28 0.11 2.47 8.35
N HIS A 29 1.01 2.93 7.51
CA HIS A 29 0.60 3.72 6.35
C HIS A 29 1.28 3.24 5.08
N VAL A 30 0.49 3.02 4.03
CA VAL A 30 1.04 2.66 2.73
C VAL A 30 1.57 3.94 2.11
N SER A 31 2.89 4.06 2.03
CA SER A 31 3.49 5.25 1.44
C SER A 31 3.74 5.09 -0.05
N MET A 32 3.77 3.84 -0.53
CA MET A 32 3.98 3.59 -1.94
C MET A 32 3.45 2.20 -2.28
N LEU A 33 2.77 2.11 -3.40
CA LEU A 33 2.33 0.83 -3.93
C LEU A 33 2.23 1.01 -5.45
N PHE A 34 3.03 0.26 -6.19
CA PHE A 34 2.94 0.36 -7.64
C PHE A 34 3.18 -1.00 -8.29
N VAL A 35 2.64 -1.15 -9.48
CA VAL A 35 2.87 -2.29 -10.35
C VAL A 35 3.03 -1.73 -11.74
N LEU A 36 4.04 -2.19 -12.47
CA LEU A 36 4.26 -1.71 -13.83
C LEU A 36 3.01 -1.94 -14.68
N PRO A 37 2.73 -1.02 -15.61
CA PRO A 37 1.47 -1.11 -16.37
C PRO A 37 1.24 -2.45 -17.04
N GLU A 38 2.27 -3.06 -17.60
CA GLU A 38 2.06 -4.32 -18.33
C GLU A 38 1.76 -5.49 -17.40
N PHE A 39 1.90 -5.32 -16.09
CA PHE A 39 1.62 -6.37 -15.13
C PHE A 39 0.44 -6.05 -14.23
N GLN A 40 -0.27 -4.97 -14.51
CA GLN A 40 -1.44 -4.62 -13.72
C GLN A 40 -2.58 -5.58 -14.03
N CYS A 41 -3.53 -5.65 -13.10
CA CYS A 41 -4.70 -6.51 -13.23
C CYS A 41 -4.35 -8.00 -13.23
N CYS A 42 -3.19 -8.33 -12.70
CA CYS A 42 -2.77 -9.73 -12.57
C CYS A 42 -2.72 -10.19 -11.12
N GLY A 43 -3.24 -9.38 -10.21
CA GLY A 43 -3.23 -9.74 -8.79
C GLY A 43 -1.95 -9.44 -8.06
N ILE A 44 -0.99 -8.78 -8.71
CA ILE A 44 0.31 -8.52 -8.09
C ILE A 44 0.20 -7.55 -6.94
N ALA A 45 -0.61 -6.48 -7.09
CA ALA A 45 -0.77 -5.52 -6.01
C ALA A 45 -1.35 -6.18 -4.76
N ARG A 46 -2.33 -7.06 -4.95
CA ARG A 46 -2.94 -7.78 -3.83
C ARG A 46 -1.92 -8.68 -3.14
N ARG A 47 -1.09 -9.36 -3.93
CA ARG A 47 -0.09 -10.24 -3.35
C ARG A 47 0.98 -9.45 -2.60
N LEU A 48 1.38 -8.29 -3.14
CA LEU A 48 2.33 -7.43 -2.47
C LEU A 48 1.76 -6.95 -1.13
N LEU A 49 0.52 -6.49 -1.16
CA LEU A 49 -0.11 -5.98 0.05
C LEU A 49 -0.27 -7.09 1.09
N THR A 50 -0.70 -8.27 0.66
CA THR A 50 -0.85 -9.40 1.56
C THR A 50 0.48 -9.76 2.22
N ARG A 51 1.56 -9.75 1.43
CA ARG A 51 2.87 -10.03 1.98
C ARG A 51 3.28 -9.00 3.00
N ALA A 52 3.08 -7.71 2.66
CA ALA A 52 3.45 -6.64 3.57
C ALA A 52 2.66 -6.73 4.88
N VAL A 53 1.38 -7.02 4.78
CA VAL A 53 0.54 -7.14 5.98
C VAL A 53 0.98 -8.33 6.83
N THR A 54 1.34 -9.44 6.19
CA THR A 54 1.81 -10.61 6.92
C THR A 54 3.09 -10.25 7.70
N LEU A 55 4.02 -9.56 7.06
CA LEU A 55 5.25 -9.15 7.73
C LEU A 55 4.97 -8.14 8.84
N LEU A 56 4.04 -7.21 8.58
CA LEU A 56 3.67 -6.22 9.56
C LEU A 56 3.11 -6.88 10.81
N LYS A 57 2.20 -7.83 10.65
CA LYS A 57 1.58 -8.48 11.79
C LYS A 57 2.59 -9.25 12.63
N LYS A 58 3.62 -9.77 11.99
CA LYS A 58 4.66 -10.46 12.73
C LYS A 58 5.50 -9.47 13.52
N ALA A 59 5.83 -8.33 12.93
CA ALA A 59 6.68 -7.35 13.56
C ALA A 59 5.94 -6.52 14.60
N ARG A 60 4.70 -6.18 14.32
CA ARG A 60 3.92 -5.28 15.16
C ARG A 60 2.50 -5.80 15.29
N PRO A 61 2.28 -6.86 16.08
CA PRO A 61 0.93 -7.45 16.16
C PRO A 61 -0.13 -6.50 16.72
N GLU A 62 0.29 -5.44 17.39
CA GLU A 62 -0.66 -4.49 17.97
C GLU A 62 -1.29 -3.57 16.93
N VAL A 63 -0.72 -3.50 15.72
CA VAL A 63 -1.27 -2.60 14.69
C VAL A 63 -2.56 -3.20 14.15
N LYS A 64 -3.64 -2.43 14.21
CA LYS A 64 -4.96 -2.92 13.82
C LYS A 64 -5.51 -2.26 12.57
N LEU A 65 -4.84 -1.26 12.06
CA LEU A 65 -5.37 -0.47 10.97
C LEU A 65 -4.26 -0.07 10.02
N LEU A 66 -4.53 -0.15 8.74
CA LEU A 66 -3.59 0.29 7.72
C LEU A 66 -4.25 1.43 6.96
N THR A 67 -3.53 2.52 6.75
CA THR A 67 -4.08 3.68 6.06
C THR A 67 -3.34 3.95 4.76
N VAL A 68 -3.99 4.71 3.89
CA VAL A 68 -3.37 5.13 2.63
C VAL A 68 -4.02 6.45 2.22
N PHE A 69 -3.24 7.30 1.53
CA PHE A 69 -3.77 8.49 0.90
C PHE A 69 -3.83 8.21 -0.59
N ALA A 70 -5.01 7.94 -1.10
CA ALA A 70 -5.17 7.51 -2.49
C ALA A 70 -5.31 8.70 -3.42
N ALA A 71 -4.56 8.69 -4.51
CA ALA A 71 -4.77 9.68 -5.57
C ALA A 71 -6.18 9.48 -6.11
N PRO A 72 -6.82 10.54 -6.64
CA PRO A 72 -8.19 10.40 -7.12
C PRO A 72 -8.38 9.25 -8.10
N GLY A 73 -7.41 9.02 -8.97
CA GLY A 73 -7.53 7.93 -9.93
C GLY A 73 -7.23 6.55 -9.38
N ALA A 74 -6.78 6.45 -8.12
CA ALA A 74 -6.42 5.18 -7.52
C ALA A 74 -7.45 4.67 -6.51
N VAL A 75 -8.50 5.45 -6.24
CA VAL A 75 -9.47 5.08 -5.21
C VAL A 75 -10.09 3.71 -5.47
N GLU A 76 -10.50 3.45 -6.71
CA GLU A 76 -11.13 2.17 -7.01
C GLU A 76 -10.17 1.01 -6.85
N ALA A 77 -8.91 1.20 -7.22
CA ALA A 77 -7.93 0.15 -7.05
C ALA A 77 -7.76 -0.20 -5.57
N TYR A 78 -7.70 0.81 -4.71
CA TYR A 78 -7.57 0.55 -3.29
C TYR A 78 -8.83 -0.08 -2.71
N ARG A 79 -10.00 0.30 -3.23
CA ARG A 79 -11.23 -0.35 -2.78
C ARG A 79 -11.21 -1.83 -3.09
N HIS A 80 -10.74 -2.20 -4.26
CA HIS A 80 -10.62 -3.61 -4.62
C HIS A 80 -9.63 -4.36 -3.75
N LEU A 81 -8.68 -3.65 -3.17
CA LEU A 81 -7.72 -4.27 -2.28
C LEU A 81 -8.25 -4.39 -0.85
N GLY A 82 -9.39 -3.80 -0.57
CA GLY A 82 -9.99 -3.92 0.75
C GLY A 82 -10.03 -2.65 1.56
N PHE A 83 -9.56 -1.53 1.00
CA PHE A 83 -9.61 -0.26 1.71
C PHE A 83 -10.97 0.38 1.57
N LEU A 84 -11.38 1.10 2.60
CA LEU A 84 -12.63 1.84 2.60
C LEU A 84 -12.34 3.31 2.82
N PRO A 85 -13.21 4.20 2.32
CA PRO A 85 -13.00 5.61 2.52
C PRO A 85 -12.95 5.98 4.00
N ASP A 86 -12.12 6.94 4.34
CA ASP A 86 -11.97 7.40 5.70
C ASP A 86 -12.00 8.91 5.72
N GLY A 87 -13.10 9.49 5.26
CA GLY A 87 -13.26 10.92 5.23
C GLY A 87 -13.34 11.45 3.82
N ALA A 88 -13.48 12.76 3.72
CA ALA A 88 -13.65 13.42 2.44
C ALA A 88 -12.30 13.66 1.77
N GLU A 89 -12.36 14.01 0.49
CA GLU A 89 -11.18 14.39 -0.25
C GLU A 89 -10.45 15.53 0.46
N ARG A 90 -9.12 15.46 0.43
CA ARG A 90 -8.29 16.48 1.04
C ARG A 90 -7.31 17.01 0.01
N GLU A 91 -6.82 18.21 0.27
CA GLU A 91 -5.84 18.83 -0.61
C GLU A 91 -4.75 19.46 0.24
N GLU A 92 -3.50 19.16 -0.08
CA GLU A 92 -2.36 19.75 0.61
C GLU A 92 -1.32 20.11 -0.44
N SER A 93 -0.87 21.35 -0.40
CA SER A 93 0.16 21.83 -1.35
C SER A 93 -0.21 21.53 -2.78
N GLY A 94 -1.50 21.70 -3.11
CA GLY A 94 -1.95 21.50 -4.47
C GLY A 94 -2.19 20.06 -4.87
N ILE A 95 -1.98 19.11 -3.95
CA ILE A 95 -2.17 17.70 -4.25
C ILE A 95 -3.45 17.21 -3.59
N ARG A 96 -4.33 16.61 -4.39
CA ARG A 96 -5.60 16.08 -3.89
C ARG A 96 -5.46 14.60 -3.61
N PHE A 97 -6.06 14.16 -2.51
CA PHE A 97 -6.04 12.73 -2.17
C PHE A 97 -7.25 12.37 -1.31
N PHE A 98 -7.52 11.07 -1.25
CA PHE A 98 -8.62 10.54 -0.47
C PHE A 98 -8.06 9.63 0.61
N PRO A 99 -8.26 9.96 1.89
CA PRO A 99 -7.83 9.06 2.96
C PRO A 99 -8.64 7.78 2.92
N MET A 100 -7.97 6.65 3.06
CA MET A 100 -8.64 5.35 3.08
C MET A 100 -7.99 4.48 4.16
N LYS A 101 -8.72 3.49 4.62
CA LYS A 101 -8.24 2.62 5.69
C LYS A 101 -8.70 1.19 5.48
N MET A 102 -7.95 0.27 6.06
CA MET A 102 -8.29 -1.14 6.03
C MET A 102 -8.02 -1.73 7.40
N LYS A 103 -8.97 -2.48 7.94
CA LYS A 103 -8.77 -3.17 9.21
C LYS A 103 -7.92 -4.39 8.99
N LEU A 104 -7.00 -4.63 9.89
CA LEU A 104 -6.11 -5.79 9.81
C LEU A 104 -6.58 -6.95 10.67
#